data_996b064ab4bab6d6789c48a56ce82158
#
_entry.id   996b064ab4bab6d6789c48a56ce82158
#
_cell.length_a   1.000
_cell.length_b   1.000
_cell.length_c   1.000
_cell.angle_alpha   90.00
_cell.angle_beta   90.00
_cell.angle_gamma   90.00
#
_symmetry.space_group_name_H-M   'P 1'
#
loop_
_entity.id
_entity.type
_entity.pdbx_description
1 polymer ?
#
loop_
_entity_poly.entity_id
_entity_poly.type
_entity_poly.pdbx_seq_one_letter_code
_entity_poly.pdbx_strand_id
1 'polypeptide(L)'
;MNKTLLSLMLLLLPLSSFGQYVRGDVNGSRTVDIADVTALISKVLSSGGAYVQVCDVNYDGAVNIADVTELIHYVLSGVWITPDYTGPSIPENAEIYTVNGVSFAMLPVEGGTFMMGYGDTEYAYPGSHASHQVTLSSFKIGVTEVTQELWLAVMGTNPSPDQSDVSLLPVCSVSWHDCKNFIDRLNELTGLNFNFPTDAQWEFAARGGTLSQGYLFAGSDNIDEVAWWADENATSWTWHPAFVGLKKANELGLYDMSGNVSEWCYDDDWIVNNSNVAPMIDPVYERASVPNEALRRRIMRGGSRYDEDAFGWEFCTVYSRDRVRVYDNHKLFGLRLAIWP
;
A
#
# COMPACT_ATOMS: atom_id res chain seq x y z
N MET A 1 5.72 -48.46 -41.40
CA MET A 1 6.37 -47.62 -40.37
C MET A 1 5.40 -46.50 -40.01
N ASN A 2 4.60 -46.70 -39.02
CA ASN A 2 3.59 -45.74 -38.58
C ASN A 2 4.19 -44.82 -37.50
N LYS A 3 4.20 -43.53 -37.78
CA LYS A 3 4.49 -42.50 -36.79
C LYS A 3 3.13 -42.12 -36.10
N THR A 4 2.99 -42.56 -34.87
CA THR A 4 1.86 -42.16 -34.01
C THR A 4 2.08 -40.74 -33.56
N LEU A 5 1.22 -39.81 -33.99
CA LEU A 5 1.10 -38.46 -33.43
C LEU A 5 0.49 -38.56 -32.03
N LEU A 6 1.24 -38.23 -31.02
CA LEU A 6 0.76 -38.02 -29.67
C LEU A 6 0.17 -36.60 -29.60
N SER A 7 -1.16 -36.49 -29.66
CA SER A 7 -1.89 -35.23 -29.47
C SER A 7 -1.89 -34.89 -27.99
N LEU A 8 -1.12 -33.89 -27.59
CA LEU A 8 -1.14 -33.33 -26.24
C LEU A 8 -2.38 -32.49 -26.08
N MET A 9 -3.41 -33.07 -25.49
CA MET A 9 -4.65 -32.37 -25.11
C MET A 9 -4.34 -31.49 -23.89
N LEU A 10 -4.06 -30.21 -24.11
CA LEU A 10 -3.93 -29.22 -23.05
C LEU A 10 -5.33 -29.08 -22.43
N LEU A 11 -5.55 -29.68 -21.25
CA LEU A 11 -6.69 -29.39 -20.41
C LEU A 11 -6.56 -27.90 -19.96
N LEU A 12 -7.28 -27.02 -20.62
CA LEU A 12 -7.61 -25.73 -20.07
C LEU A 12 -8.53 -25.96 -18.87
N LEU A 13 -7.95 -26.04 -17.67
CA LEU A 13 -8.71 -25.87 -16.45
C LEU A 13 -9.32 -24.46 -16.51
N PRO A 14 -10.62 -24.31 -16.24
CA PRO A 14 -11.19 -22.98 -16.13
C PRO A 14 -10.47 -22.28 -14.98
N LEU A 15 -9.82 -21.15 -15.26
CA LEU A 15 -9.44 -20.19 -14.25
C LEU A 15 -10.70 -19.96 -13.41
N SER A 16 -10.65 -20.35 -12.14
CA SER A 16 -11.69 -20.04 -11.16
C SER A 16 -11.89 -18.52 -11.24
N SER A 17 -13.05 -18.09 -11.67
CA SER A 17 -13.44 -16.68 -11.68
C SER A 17 -13.47 -16.22 -10.23
N PHE A 18 -12.37 -15.62 -9.76
CA PHE A 18 -12.43 -14.73 -8.62
C PHE A 18 -13.51 -13.71 -8.92
N GLY A 19 -14.33 -13.38 -7.95
CA GLY A 19 -15.46 -12.49 -8.15
C GLY A 19 -14.99 -11.18 -8.78
N GLN A 20 -15.34 -10.96 -10.04
CA GLN A 20 -14.94 -9.76 -10.75
C GLN A 20 -15.63 -8.58 -10.05
N TYR A 21 -14.84 -7.59 -9.62
CA TYR A 21 -15.35 -6.31 -9.14
C TYR A 21 -16.28 -5.73 -10.22
N VAL A 22 -17.49 -5.36 -9.81
CA VAL A 22 -18.45 -4.66 -10.68
C VAL A 22 -18.77 -3.36 -9.97
N ARG A 23 -18.31 -2.24 -10.53
CA ARG A 23 -18.58 -0.90 -10.00
C ARG A 23 -20.08 -0.72 -9.78
N GLY A 24 -20.47 -0.36 -8.55
CA GLY A 24 -21.86 -0.12 -8.19
C GLY A 24 -22.72 -1.35 -7.90
N ASP A 25 -22.17 -2.57 -7.93
CA ASP A 25 -22.84 -3.78 -7.44
C ASP A 25 -22.76 -3.87 -5.92
N VAL A 26 -23.52 -3.01 -5.27
CA VAL A 26 -23.47 -2.81 -3.80
C VAL A 26 -24.00 -4.03 -3.04
N ASN A 27 -24.91 -4.78 -3.65
CA ASN A 27 -25.56 -5.94 -3.03
C ASN A 27 -24.90 -7.29 -3.39
N GLY A 28 -23.88 -7.30 -4.29
CA GLY A 28 -23.14 -8.48 -4.69
C GLY A 28 -23.90 -9.42 -5.66
N SER A 29 -24.92 -8.92 -6.33
CA SER A 29 -25.76 -9.69 -7.27
C SER A 29 -25.08 -9.97 -8.62
N ARG A 30 -24.00 -9.26 -8.94
CA ARG A 30 -23.29 -9.19 -10.24
C ARG A 30 -24.04 -8.42 -11.32
N THR A 31 -25.08 -7.69 -10.96
CA THR A 31 -25.81 -6.78 -11.83
C THR A 31 -25.96 -5.45 -11.12
N VAL A 32 -25.88 -4.34 -11.86
CA VAL A 32 -26.07 -3.01 -11.28
C VAL A 32 -27.46 -2.52 -11.66
N ASP A 33 -28.33 -2.43 -10.65
CA ASP A 33 -29.73 -2.05 -10.84
C ASP A 33 -30.28 -1.22 -9.64
N ILE A 34 -31.58 -1.01 -9.60
CA ILE A 34 -32.24 -0.21 -8.56
C ILE A 34 -32.10 -0.83 -7.15
N ALA A 35 -31.81 -2.13 -7.04
CA ALA A 35 -31.58 -2.76 -5.74
C ALA A 35 -30.26 -2.29 -5.14
N ASP A 36 -29.24 -2.00 -5.98
CA ASP A 36 -27.96 -1.45 -5.53
C ASP A 36 -28.11 -0.01 -5.06
N VAL A 37 -28.92 0.79 -5.73
CA VAL A 37 -29.26 2.14 -5.27
C VAL A 37 -29.91 2.09 -3.88
N THR A 38 -30.81 1.15 -3.65
CA THR A 38 -31.46 0.97 -2.34
C THR A 38 -30.47 0.51 -1.28
N ALA A 39 -29.57 -0.41 -1.63
CA ALA A 39 -28.51 -0.90 -0.75
C ALA A 39 -27.54 0.24 -0.39
N LEU A 40 -27.13 1.06 -1.36
CA LEU A 40 -26.24 2.20 -1.16
C LEU A 40 -26.89 3.28 -0.28
N ILE A 41 -28.15 3.64 -0.53
CA ILE A 41 -28.89 4.56 0.33
C ILE A 41 -28.94 4.04 1.77
N SER A 42 -29.27 2.77 1.96
CA SER A 42 -29.27 2.15 3.30
C SER A 42 -27.90 2.23 3.95
N LYS A 43 -26.82 2.04 3.19
CA LYS A 43 -25.45 2.13 3.67
C LYS A 43 -25.11 3.56 4.11
N VAL A 44 -25.40 4.56 3.29
CA VAL A 44 -25.16 5.97 3.59
C VAL A 44 -25.92 6.40 4.86
N LEU A 45 -27.19 5.94 5.01
CA LEU A 45 -28.03 6.32 6.15
C LEU A 45 -27.68 5.57 7.46
N SER A 46 -27.21 4.32 7.38
CA SER A 46 -26.99 3.47 8.56
C SER A 46 -25.58 3.53 9.10
N SER A 47 -24.58 3.76 8.24
CA SER A 47 -23.16 3.69 8.61
C SER A 47 -22.49 5.06 8.75
N GLY A 48 -23.24 6.15 8.66
CA GLY A 48 -22.65 7.49 8.71
C GLY A 48 -21.65 7.76 7.58
N GLY A 49 -21.78 7.04 6.43
CA GLY A 49 -20.86 7.18 5.30
C GLY A 49 -19.56 6.41 5.43
N ALA A 50 -19.51 5.35 6.28
CA ALA A 50 -18.32 4.49 6.35
C ALA A 50 -17.95 3.96 4.97
N TYR A 51 -16.68 4.14 4.61
CA TYR A 51 -16.19 3.79 3.31
C TYR A 51 -16.24 2.27 3.04
N VAL A 52 -16.79 1.90 1.93
CA VAL A 52 -16.73 0.56 1.34
C VAL A 52 -16.49 0.75 -0.15
N GLN A 53 -15.42 0.17 -0.69
CA GLN A 53 -14.96 0.43 -2.06
C GLN A 53 -16.07 0.32 -3.12
N VAL A 54 -16.90 -0.72 -3.05
CA VAL A 54 -18.01 -0.92 -4.00
C VAL A 54 -19.10 0.16 -3.90
N CYS A 55 -19.14 0.91 -2.81
CA CYS A 55 -20.10 1.99 -2.56
C CYS A 55 -19.57 3.36 -2.99
N ASP A 56 -18.27 3.54 -3.08
CA ASP A 56 -17.62 4.74 -3.61
C ASP A 56 -17.57 4.64 -5.14
N VAL A 57 -18.70 4.90 -5.75
CA VAL A 57 -18.87 4.69 -7.20
C VAL A 57 -18.35 5.86 -8.02
N ASN A 58 -18.07 7.00 -7.42
CA ASN A 58 -17.47 8.17 -8.06
C ASN A 58 -15.95 8.30 -7.80
N TYR A 59 -15.38 7.40 -6.97
CA TYR A 59 -13.95 7.36 -6.62
C TYR A 59 -13.43 8.64 -5.94
N ASP A 60 -14.30 9.38 -5.22
CA ASP A 60 -13.89 10.60 -4.50
C ASP A 60 -13.35 10.30 -3.09
N GLY A 61 -13.41 9.05 -2.68
CA GLY A 61 -12.89 8.57 -1.41
C GLY A 61 -13.88 8.66 -0.25
N ALA A 62 -15.12 9.00 -0.51
CA ALA A 62 -16.18 9.08 0.50
C ALA A 62 -17.41 8.32 0.00
N VAL A 63 -18.11 7.65 0.90
CA VAL A 63 -19.41 7.02 0.58
C VAL A 63 -20.52 7.95 1.08
N ASN A 64 -21.17 8.66 0.16
CA ASN A 64 -22.12 9.72 0.48
C ASN A 64 -23.23 9.85 -0.59
N ILE A 65 -23.98 10.95 -0.56
CA ILE A 65 -25.09 11.18 -1.50
C ILE A 65 -24.61 11.37 -2.96
N ALA A 66 -23.32 11.75 -3.18
CA ALA A 66 -22.80 11.89 -4.52
C ALA A 66 -22.73 10.53 -5.23
N ASP A 67 -22.35 9.46 -4.51
CA ASP A 67 -22.35 8.09 -5.01
C ASP A 67 -23.74 7.61 -5.34
N VAL A 68 -24.72 7.92 -4.50
CA VAL A 68 -26.13 7.60 -4.79
C VAL A 68 -26.58 8.27 -6.08
N THR A 69 -26.18 9.53 -6.30
CA THR A 69 -26.52 10.29 -7.51
C THR A 69 -25.86 9.70 -8.74
N GLU A 70 -24.59 9.34 -8.66
CA GLU A 70 -23.81 8.69 -9.70
C GLU A 70 -24.42 7.33 -10.08
N LEU A 71 -24.75 6.50 -9.08
CA LEU A 71 -25.35 5.18 -9.29
C LEU A 71 -26.75 5.26 -9.91
N ILE A 72 -27.59 6.22 -9.45
CA ILE A 72 -28.91 6.49 -10.07
C ILE A 72 -28.72 6.87 -11.54
N HIS A 73 -27.77 7.76 -11.84
CA HIS A 73 -27.48 8.15 -13.23
C HIS A 73 -27.13 6.93 -14.08
N TYR A 74 -26.23 6.07 -13.57
CA TYR A 74 -25.86 4.84 -14.29
C TYR A 74 -27.05 3.91 -14.52
N VAL A 75 -27.86 3.64 -13.50
CA VAL A 75 -29.04 2.76 -13.61
C VAL A 75 -30.04 3.28 -14.65
N LEU A 76 -30.17 4.61 -14.80
CA LEU A 76 -31.08 5.23 -15.76
C LEU A 76 -30.50 5.37 -17.16
N SER A 77 -29.23 5.57 -17.33
CA SER A 77 -28.58 5.91 -18.61
C SER A 77 -27.67 4.81 -19.15
N GLY A 78 -27.21 3.89 -18.31
CA GLY A 78 -26.19 2.89 -18.65
C GLY A 78 -24.78 3.48 -18.76
N VAL A 79 -24.56 4.73 -18.33
CA VAL A 79 -23.27 5.43 -18.45
C VAL A 79 -22.90 6.04 -17.10
N TRP A 80 -21.64 5.83 -16.67
CA TRP A 80 -21.08 6.51 -15.51
C TRP A 80 -20.76 7.98 -15.84
N ILE A 81 -21.02 8.91 -14.92
CA ILE A 81 -20.59 10.32 -15.06
C ILE A 81 -19.08 10.39 -14.86
N THR A 82 -18.59 9.73 -13.80
CA THR A 82 -17.17 9.63 -13.51
C THR A 82 -16.55 8.46 -14.28
N PRO A 83 -15.44 8.62 -15.02
CA PRO A 83 -14.75 7.50 -15.67
C PRO A 83 -14.32 6.41 -14.68
N ASP A 84 -14.18 5.18 -15.15
CA ASP A 84 -13.62 4.10 -14.32
C ASP A 84 -12.20 4.44 -13.88
N TYR A 85 -11.89 4.15 -12.61
CA TYR A 85 -10.54 4.25 -12.12
C TYR A 85 -9.70 3.11 -12.70
N THR A 86 -8.64 3.47 -13.40
CA THR A 86 -7.76 2.51 -14.08
C THR A 86 -6.35 2.44 -13.47
N GLY A 87 -6.20 2.99 -12.28
CA GLY A 87 -4.93 3.06 -11.56
C GLY A 87 -4.34 4.48 -11.50
N PRO A 88 -3.27 4.65 -10.74
CA PRO A 88 -2.62 5.93 -10.52
C PRO A 88 -1.93 6.48 -11.78
N SER A 89 -1.74 7.79 -11.82
CA SER A 89 -0.84 8.39 -12.80
C SER A 89 0.60 8.00 -12.51
N ILE A 90 1.26 7.36 -13.45
CA ILE A 90 2.65 6.94 -13.31
C ILE A 90 3.58 8.12 -13.70
N PRO A 91 4.54 8.52 -12.84
CA PRO A 91 5.52 9.54 -13.18
C PRO A 91 6.30 9.20 -14.45
N GLU A 92 6.57 10.21 -15.30
CA GLU A 92 7.25 10.00 -16.59
C GLU A 92 8.66 9.38 -16.46
N ASN A 93 9.34 9.63 -15.35
CA ASN A 93 10.66 9.07 -15.05
C ASN A 93 10.60 7.73 -14.33
N ALA A 94 9.41 7.17 -14.06
CA ALA A 94 9.31 5.84 -13.47
C ALA A 94 9.66 4.76 -14.51
N GLU A 95 10.32 3.72 -14.03
CA GLU A 95 10.68 2.55 -14.83
C GLU A 95 9.61 1.47 -14.68
N ILE A 96 9.16 0.91 -15.80
CA ILE A 96 8.15 -0.16 -15.81
C ILE A 96 8.85 -1.52 -15.83
N TYR A 97 8.49 -2.37 -14.91
CA TYR A 97 8.92 -3.76 -14.82
C TYR A 97 7.73 -4.68 -15.08
N THR A 98 7.99 -5.86 -15.65
CA THR A 98 6.92 -6.83 -15.95
C THR A 98 7.34 -8.23 -15.52
N VAL A 99 6.48 -8.93 -14.81
CA VAL A 99 6.64 -10.33 -14.43
C VAL A 99 5.34 -11.09 -14.68
N ASN A 100 5.42 -12.23 -15.37
CA ASN A 100 4.27 -13.07 -15.71
C ASN A 100 3.07 -12.32 -16.31
N GLY A 101 3.34 -11.26 -17.09
CA GLY A 101 2.32 -10.43 -17.76
C GLY A 101 1.78 -9.28 -16.92
N VAL A 102 2.16 -9.16 -15.65
CA VAL A 102 1.76 -8.05 -14.77
C VAL A 102 2.87 -7.01 -14.73
N SER A 103 2.50 -5.74 -14.95
CA SER A 103 3.42 -4.60 -14.94
C SER A 103 3.28 -3.77 -13.67
N PHE A 104 4.40 -3.26 -13.17
CA PHE A 104 4.46 -2.36 -12.02
C PHE A 104 5.56 -1.31 -12.23
N ALA A 105 5.43 -0.18 -11.53
CA ALA A 105 6.30 0.97 -11.72
C ALA A 105 7.23 1.17 -10.53
N MET A 106 8.52 1.40 -10.80
CA MET A 106 9.53 1.79 -9.82
C MET A 106 10.04 3.19 -10.14
N LEU A 107 10.00 4.08 -9.18
CA LEU A 107 10.46 5.45 -9.31
C LEU A 107 11.94 5.56 -8.91
N PRO A 108 12.83 6.06 -9.78
CA PRO A 108 14.17 6.48 -9.39
C PRO A 108 14.10 7.67 -8.43
N VAL A 109 14.69 7.54 -7.25
CA VAL A 109 14.81 8.58 -6.24
C VAL A 109 16.26 9.04 -6.20
N GLU A 110 16.50 10.33 -6.47
CA GLU A 110 17.82 10.92 -6.34
C GLU A 110 18.24 10.93 -4.87
N GLY A 111 19.46 10.46 -4.59
CA GLY A 111 20.02 10.48 -3.24
C GLY A 111 20.19 11.88 -2.70
N GLY A 112 20.25 12.00 -1.39
CA GLY A 112 20.37 13.30 -0.73
C GLY A 112 20.55 13.18 0.76
N THR A 113 20.70 14.33 1.42
CA THR A 113 20.84 14.43 2.86
C THR A 113 19.58 15.03 3.46
N PHE A 114 19.05 14.42 4.52
CA PHE A 114 17.86 14.89 5.22
C PHE A 114 17.95 14.68 6.72
N MET A 115 17.04 15.27 7.47
CA MET A 115 16.85 15.04 8.90
C MET A 115 15.81 13.94 9.08
N MET A 116 16.25 12.73 9.41
CA MET A 116 15.40 11.59 9.71
C MET A 116 14.86 11.68 11.14
N GLY A 117 13.60 11.31 11.35
CA GLY A 117 12.95 11.32 12.66
C GLY A 117 12.26 12.65 12.98
N TYR A 118 11.91 12.85 14.26
CA TYR A 118 11.19 14.01 14.73
C TYR A 118 11.59 14.41 16.16
N GLY A 119 11.78 15.71 16.39
CA GLY A 119 12.13 16.27 17.70
C GLY A 119 13.53 15.89 18.17
N ASP A 120 13.84 16.21 19.42
CA ASP A 120 15.18 16.06 20.00
C ASP A 120 15.38 14.72 20.73
N THR A 121 14.31 13.97 20.96
CA THR A 121 14.34 12.68 21.67
C THR A 121 13.36 11.68 21.01
N GLU A 122 13.59 10.38 21.26
CA GLU A 122 12.69 9.29 20.84
C GLU A 122 11.24 9.39 21.37
N TYR A 123 11.03 10.21 22.39
CA TYR A 123 9.71 10.43 23.02
C TYR A 123 9.01 11.67 22.46
N ALA A 124 9.62 12.41 21.53
CA ALA A 124 8.98 13.57 20.93
C ALA A 124 7.72 13.18 20.14
N TYR A 125 7.71 11.93 19.63
CA TYR A 125 6.55 11.34 18.96
C TYR A 125 6.60 9.81 19.07
N PRO A 126 5.44 9.12 19.26
CA PRO A 126 5.42 7.67 19.38
C PRO A 126 6.12 6.97 18.21
N GLY A 127 7.11 6.13 18.53
CA GLY A 127 7.85 5.33 17.57
C GLY A 127 8.87 6.09 16.70
N SER A 128 8.92 7.44 16.71
CA SER A 128 9.91 8.17 15.90
C SER A 128 11.33 8.01 16.43
N HIS A 129 12.34 8.21 15.55
CA HIS A 129 13.69 8.52 15.97
C HIS A 129 13.78 9.96 16.48
N ALA A 130 14.74 10.24 17.38
CA ALA A 130 15.23 11.60 17.55
C ALA A 130 15.80 12.09 16.21
N SER A 131 15.55 13.36 15.90
CA SER A 131 15.97 13.95 14.62
C SER A 131 17.49 13.89 14.46
N HIS A 132 17.96 13.27 13.37
CA HIS A 132 19.38 13.09 13.08
C HIS A 132 19.64 13.11 11.58
N GLN A 133 20.88 13.44 11.20
CA GLN A 133 21.24 13.58 9.78
C GLN A 133 21.51 12.21 9.13
N VAL A 134 20.86 11.97 7.99
CA VAL A 134 21.07 10.81 7.15
C VAL A 134 21.35 11.25 5.72
N THR A 135 22.32 10.63 5.08
CA THR A 135 22.60 10.78 3.64
C THR A 135 22.35 9.45 2.94
N LEU A 136 21.60 9.47 1.87
CA LEU A 136 21.28 8.31 1.06
C LEU A 136 21.86 8.43 -0.33
N SER A 137 22.39 7.33 -0.86
CA SER A 137 22.63 7.13 -2.28
C SER A 137 21.31 7.03 -3.04
N SER A 138 21.33 7.25 -4.36
CA SER A 138 20.14 7.08 -5.21
C SER A 138 19.66 5.63 -5.18
N PHE A 139 18.34 5.43 -5.18
CA PHE A 139 17.70 4.12 -5.13
C PHE A 139 16.41 4.16 -5.96
N LYS A 140 15.71 3.02 -6.10
CA LYS A 140 14.37 3.00 -6.70
C LYS A 140 13.37 2.50 -5.68
N ILE A 141 12.14 2.98 -5.77
CA ILE A 141 11.05 2.60 -4.88
C ILE A 141 9.75 2.42 -5.70
N GLY A 142 8.89 1.51 -5.29
CA GLY A 142 7.58 1.31 -5.93
C GLY A 142 6.73 2.57 -5.90
N VAL A 143 6.11 2.92 -7.02
CA VAL A 143 5.21 4.09 -7.11
C VAL A 143 4.02 3.92 -6.17
N THR A 144 3.55 2.69 -6.01
CA THR A 144 2.50 2.27 -5.08
C THR A 144 2.99 1.11 -4.21
N GLU A 145 2.17 0.69 -3.29
CA GLU A 145 2.28 -0.61 -2.63
C GLU A 145 2.20 -1.75 -3.67
N VAL A 146 2.68 -2.94 -3.32
CA VAL A 146 2.53 -4.15 -4.16
C VAL A 146 1.06 -4.52 -4.23
N THR A 147 0.52 -4.61 -5.46
CA THR A 147 -0.87 -5.03 -5.67
C THR A 147 -1.06 -6.54 -5.49
N GLN A 148 -2.29 -6.95 -5.25
CA GLN A 148 -2.65 -8.37 -5.16
C GLN A 148 -2.42 -9.10 -6.48
N GLU A 149 -2.59 -8.42 -7.64
CA GLU A 149 -2.30 -8.98 -8.95
C GLU A 149 -0.82 -9.31 -9.11
N LEU A 150 0.06 -8.36 -8.74
CA LEU A 150 1.51 -8.59 -8.78
C LEU A 150 1.92 -9.72 -7.83
N TRP A 151 1.37 -9.73 -6.62
CA TRP A 151 1.61 -10.82 -5.67
C TRP A 151 1.17 -12.18 -6.22
N LEU A 152 -0.03 -12.26 -6.78
CA LEU A 152 -0.58 -13.47 -7.37
C LEU A 152 0.26 -13.97 -8.56
N ALA A 153 0.73 -13.05 -9.40
CA ALA A 153 1.60 -13.37 -10.55
C ALA A 153 2.93 -13.99 -10.13
N VAL A 154 3.45 -13.62 -8.96
CA VAL A 154 4.74 -14.13 -8.44
C VAL A 154 4.55 -15.39 -7.60
N MET A 155 3.56 -15.41 -6.70
CA MET A 155 3.39 -16.46 -5.69
C MET A 155 2.38 -17.53 -6.07
N GLY A 156 1.48 -17.26 -7.03
CA GLY A 156 0.42 -18.18 -7.45
C GLY A 156 -0.77 -18.29 -6.47
N THR A 157 -0.71 -17.59 -5.33
CA THR A 157 -1.79 -17.54 -4.32
C THR A 157 -1.92 -16.12 -3.78
N ASN A 158 -3.10 -15.74 -3.30
CA ASN A 158 -3.37 -14.42 -2.74
C ASN A 158 -3.81 -14.55 -1.27
N PRO A 159 -3.06 -14.00 -0.30
CA PRO A 159 -3.39 -14.09 1.12
C PRO A 159 -4.44 -13.06 1.57
N SER A 160 -4.71 -12.04 0.76
CA SER A 160 -5.60 -10.94 1.12
C SER A 160 -7.04 -11.40 1.28
N PRO A 161 -7.76 -10.95 2.32
CA PRO A 161 -9.15 -11.36 2.56
C PRO A 161 -10.14 -10.75 1.57
N ASP A 162 -9.90 -9.51 1.11
CA ASP A 162 -10.69 -8.87 0.06
C ASP A 162 -9.96 -9.03 -1.28
N GLN A 163 -10.60 -9.68 -2.23
CA GLN A 163 -10.10 -9.95 -3.58
C GLN A 163 -11.09 -9.46 -4.63
N SER A 164 -11.86 -8.43 -4.32
CA SER A 164 -12.88 -7.87 -5.21
C SER A 164 -12.28 -7.28 -6.49
N ASP A 165 -11.13 -6.62 -6.39
CA ASP A 165 -10.31 -6.20 -7.52
C ASP A 165 -8.83 -6.36 -7.22
N VAL A 166 -8.25 -7.48 -7.66
CA VAL A 166 -6.84 -7.80 -7.40
C VAL A 166 -5.87 -6.87 -8.11
N SER A 167 -6.28 -6.20 -9.19
CA SER A 167 -5.39 -5.35 -10.00
C SER A 167 -5.06 -4.03 -9.30
N LEU A 168 -5.98 -3.52 -8.49
CA LEU A 168 -5.88 -2.21 -7.86
C LEU A 168 -5.78 -2.26 -6.32
N LEU A 169 -6.18 -3.37 -5.69
CA LEU A 169 -6.03 -3.52 -4.24
C LEU A 169 -4.59 -3.88 -3.87
N PRO A 170 -4.02 -3.27 -2.81
CA PRO A 170 -2.74 -3.70 -2.29
C PRO A 170 -2.84 -5.10 -1.69
N VAL A 171 -1.77 -5.89 -1.79
CA VAL A 171 -1.67 -7.13 -1.04
C VAL A 171 -1.60 -6.82 0.45
N CYS A 172 -2.31 -7.60 1.25
CA CYS A 172 -2.29 -7.46 2.70
C CYS A 172 -2.40 -8.82 3.39
N SER A 173 -2.40 -8.86 4.72
CA SER A 173 -2.34 -10.09 5.52
C SER A 173 -1.03 -10.87 5.32
N VAL A 174 0.07 -10.17 5.13
CA VAL A 174 1.40 -10.73 4.90
C VAL A 174 2.35 -10.40 6.05
N SER A 175 3.11 -11.40 6.49
CA SER A 175 4.22 -11.22 7.42
C SER A 175 5.49 -10.74 6.71
N TRP A 176 6.50 -10.30 7.45
CA TRP A 176 7.80 -9.95 6.87
C TRP A 176 8.42 -11.13 6.10
N HIS A 177 8.28 -12.34 6.61
CA HIS A 177 8.80 -13.54 5.93
C HIS A 177 8.03 -13.85 4.65
N ASP A 178 6.70 -13.65 4.63
CA ASP A 178 5.92 -13.81 3.39
C ASP A 178 6.39 -12.82 2.32
N CYS A 179 6.59 -11.55 2.72
CA CYS A 179 7.12 -10.52 1.83
C CYS A 179 8.55 -10.83 1.36
N LYS A 180 9.41 -11.36 2.24
CA LYS A 180 10.76 -11.78 1.86
C LYS A 180 10.74 -12.91 0.84
N ASN A 181 9.88 -13.90 1.04
CA ASN A 181 9.69 -15.01 0.08
C ASN A 181 9.18 -14.50 -1.28
N PHE A 182 8.25 -13.54 -1.26
CA PHE A 182 7.76 -12.88 -2.48
C PHE A 182 8.91 -12.15 -3.21
N ILE A 183 9.70 -11.36 -2.50
CA ILE A 183 10.85 -10.63 -3.07
C ILE A 183 11.87 -11.61 -3.65
N ASP A 184 12.21 -12.69 -2.94
CA ASP A 184 13.16 -13.70 -3.43
C ASP A 184 12.63 -14.35 -4.72
N ARG A 185 11.34 -14.69 -4.74
CA ARG A 185 10.73 -15.28 -5.92
C ARG A 185 10.66 -14.30 -7.10
N LEU A 186 10.35 -13.02 -6.83
CA LEU A 186 10.37 -11.98 -7.85
C LEU A 186 11.77 -11.82 -8.45
N ASN A 187 12.82 -11.84 -7.62
CA ASN A 187 14.21 -11.78 -8.05
C ASN A 187 14.62 -13.00 -8.90
N GLU A 188 14.20 -14.20 -8.52
CA GLU A 188 14.41 -15.40 -9.34
C GLU A 188 13.76 -15.28 -10.74
N LEU A 189 12.54 -14.74 -10.80
CA LEU A 189 11.79 -14.63 -12.05
C LEU A 189 12.33 -13.53 -12.97
N THR A 190 12.84 -12.44 -12.41
CA THR A 190 13.27 -11.25 -13.16
C THR A 190 14.78 -11.17 -13.38
N GLY A 191 15.57 -11.84 -12.55
CA GLY A 191 17.03 -11.70 -12.51
C GLY A 191 17.49 -10.35 -11.94
N LEU A 192 16.62 -9.63 -11.23
CA LEU A 192 16.90 -8.32 -10.63
C LEU A 192 17.08 -8.45 -9.10
N ASN A 193 17.41 -7.34 -8.42
CA ASN A 193 17.67 -7.30 -6.99
C ASN A 193 16.64 -6.39 -6.28
N PHE A 194 15.37 -6.75 -6.35
CA PHE A 194 14.36 -6.10 -5.53
C PHE A 194 14.59 -6.42 -4.05
N ASN A 195 14.19 -5.49 -3.20
CA ASN A 195 14.27 -5.61 -1.74
C ASN A 195 13.12 -4.84 -1.08
N PHE A 196 13.03 -4.92 0.24
CA PHE A 196 12.30 -3.92 1.01
C PHE A 196 13.03 -2.58 0.92
N PRO A 197 12.36 -1.43 1.07
CA PRO A 197 13.05 -0.19 1.39
C PRO A 197 13.72 -0.33 2.77
N THR A 198 14.86 0.33 2.98
CA THR A 198 15.34 0.56 4.35
C THR A 198 14.42 1.56 5.04
N ASP A 199 14.44 1.57 6.36
CA ASP A 199 13.72 2.55 7.19
C ASP A 199 14.01 3.99 6.74
N ALA A 200 15.29 4.30 6.47
CA ALA A 200 15.72 5.61 6.00
C ALA A 200 15.29 5.91 4.55
N GLN A 201 15.37 4.94 3.64
CA GLN A 201 14.89 5.11 2.26
C GLN A 201 13.39 5.38 2.23
N TRP A 202 12.63 4.63 3.03
CA TRP A 202 11.19 4.81 3.12
C TRP A 202 10.83 6.24 3.59
N GLU A 203 11.43 6.70 4.70
CA GLU A 203 11.15 8.03 5.25
C GLU A 203 11.58 9.16 4.30
N PHE A 204 12.77 9.03 3.68
CA PHE A 204 13.24 10.00 2.69
C PHE A 204 12.28 10.12 1.51
N ALA A 205 11.82 8.99 0.98
CA ALA A 205 10.86 8.94 -0.12
C ALA A 205 9.49 9.52 0.29
N ALA A 206 8.97 9.18 1.48
CA ALA A 206 7.71 9.68 2.01
C ALA A 206 7.73 11.20 2.18
N ARG A 207 8.86 11.78 2.62
CA ARG A 207 9.07 13.23 2.75
C ARG A 207 9.18 13.98 1.43
N GLY A 208 9.17 13.28 0.27
CA GLY A 208 9.35 13.91 -1.04
C GLY A 208 10.81 13.98 -1.51
N GLY A 209 11.73 13.26 -0.88
CA GLY A 209 13.15 13.24 -1.27
C GLY A 209 13.80 14.62 -1.25
N THR A 210 14.52 14.95 -2.32
CA THR A 210 15.15 16.27 -2.51
C THR A 210 14.13 17.37 -2.84
N LEU A 211 12.86 17.02 -3.15
CA LEU A 211 11.77 17.94 -3.44
C LEU A 211 10.88 18.25 -2.23
N SER A 212 11.24 17.72 -1.05
CA SER A 212 10.45 17.82 0.17
C SER A 212 10.00 19.24 0.49
N GLN A 213 8.71 19.40 0.78
CA GLN A 213 8.12 20.66 1.27
C GLN A 213 8.00 20.69 2.80
N GLY A 214 8.41 19.61 3.48
CA GLY A 214 8.38 19.52 4.94
C GLY A 214 7.00 19.23 5.52
N TYR A 215 6.09 18.66 4.74
CA TYR A 215 4.76 18.26 5.19
C TYR A 215 4.79 17.18 6.26
N LEU A 216 3.73 17.16 7.07
CA LEU A 216 3.51 16.18 8.15
C LEU A 216 3.21 14.79 7.59
N PHE A 217 2.43 14.73 6.50
CA PHE A 217 2.09 13.51 5.77
C PHE A 217 2.72 13.56 4.37
N ALA A 218 2.76 12.45 3.67
CA ALA A 218 3.37 12.36 2.35
C ALA A 218 2.60 13.18 1.30
N GLY A 219 3.01 14.42 1.07
CA GLY A 219 2.47 15.33 0.06
C GLY A 219 1.45 16.36 0.55
N SER A 220 1.11 16.42 1.86
CA SER A 220 0.23 17.44 2.44
C SER A 220 0.33 17.50 3.97
N ASP A 221 -0.07 18.64 4.56
CA ASP A 221 -0.37 18.73 6.00
C ASP A 221 -1.84 18.36 6.32
N ASN A 222 -2.66 18.17 5.29
CA ASN A 222 -4.02 17.67 5.43
C ASN A 222 -4.05 16.17 5.13
N ILE A 223 -4.27 15.34 6.15
CA ILE A 223 -4.27 13.88 6.04
C ILE A 223 -5.31 13.37 5.04
N ASP A 224 -6.48 13.99 4.95
CA ASP A 224 -7.58 13.54 4.09
C ASP A 224 -7.27 13.64 2.60
N GLU A 225 -6.29 14.49 2.21
CA GLU A 225 -5.83 14.59 0.82
C GLU A 225 -4.96 13.43 0.37
N VAL A 226 -4.20 12.83 1.32
CA VAL A 226 -3.08 11.93 0.99
C VAL A 226 -3.18 10.55 1.62
N ALA A 227 -4.06 10.34 2.60
CA ALA A 227 -4.11 9.11 3.37
C ALA A 227 -5.50 8.46 3.41
N TRP A 228 -5.52 7.15 3.42
CA TRP A 228 -6.59 6.32 3.91
C TRP A 228 -6.24 5.93 5.34
N TRP A 229 -6.94 6.49 6.32
CA TRP A 229 -6.62 6.32 7.74
C TRP A 229 -7.86 6.01 8.57
N ALA A 230 -7.68 5.56 9.82
CA ALA A 230 -8.76 5.31 10.75
C ALA A 230 -9.17 6.63 11.41
N ASP A 231 -10.32 7.18 11.02
CA ASP A 231 -10.92 8.31 11.73
C ASP A 231 -11.59 7.81 13.02
N GLU A 232 -11.22 8.39 14.17
CA GLU A 232 -11.81 8.08 15.47
C GLU A 232 -13.33 8.34 15.52
N ASN A 233 -13.84 9.20 14.64
CA ASN A 233 -15.26 9.50 14.49
C ASN A 233 -15.98 8.57 13.51
N ALA A 234 -15.28 7.66 12.85
CA ALA A 234 -15.90 6.73 11.93
C ALA A 234 -16.80 5.75 12.70
N THR A 235 -18.08 5.77 12.40
CA THR A 235 -19.09 4.90 13.03
C THR A 235 -18.99 3.45 12.60
N SER A 236 -18.12 3.14 11.63
CA SER A 236 -17.87 1.78 11.13
C SER A 236 -16.41 1.65 10.72
N TRP A 237 -15.73 0.74 11.38
CA TRP A 237 -14.34 0.38 11.13
C TRP A 237 -14.26 -0.48 9.86
N THR A 238 -13.93 0.14 8.74
CA THR A 238 -13.68 -0.60 7.50
C THR A 238 -12.20 -1.00 7.44
N TRP A 239 -11.93 -2.26 7.68
CA TRP A 239 -10.60 -2.87 7.64
C TRP A 239 -10.19 -3.35 6.23
N HIS A 240 -10.85 -2.86 5.18
CA HIS A 240 -10.49 -3.12 3.79
C HIS A 240 -9.57 -2.02 3.28
N PRO A 241 -8.47 -2.34 2.59
CA PRO A 241 -7.66 -1.33 1.93
C PRO A 241 -8.47 -0.66 0.81
N ALA A 242 -8.07 0.54 0.43
CA ALA A 242 -8.55 1.21 -0.77
C ALA A 242 -7.70 0.80 -2.00
N PHE A 243 -8.16 1.11 -3.19
CA PHE A 243 -7.34 0.99 -4.40
C PHE A 243 -6.09 1.85 -4.27
N VAL A 244 -4.96 1.32 -4.74
CA VAL A 244 -3.69 2.06 -4.72
C VAL A 244 -3.79 3.33 -5.57
N GLY A 245 -3.25 4.44 -5.08
CA GLY A 245 -3.12 5.69 -5.82
C GLY A 245 -4.39 6.51 -5.98
N LEU A 246 -5.46 6.23 -5.24
CA LEU A 246 -6.69 7.07 -5.26
C LEU A 246 -6.49 8.43 -4.60
N LYS A 247 -5.61 8.54 -3.62
CA LYS A 247 -5.29 9.80 -2.95
C LYS A 247 -4.18 10.54 -3.71
N LYS A 248 -3.93 11.78 -3.33
CA LYS A 248 -2.89 12.62 -3.92
C LYS A 248 -1.50 12.04 -3.66
N ALA A 249 -0.67 11.99 -4.71
CA ALA A 249 0.74 11.61 -4.60
C ALA A 249 1.55 12.68 -3.85
N ASN A 250 2.69 12.28 -3.29
CA ASN A 250 3.66 13.22 -2.75
C ASN A 250 4.47 13.93 -3.88
N GLU A 251 5.45 14.74 -3.51
CA GLU A 251 6.24 15.59 -4.42
C GLU A 251 7.05 14.78 -5.44
N LEU A 252 7.35 13.52 -5.16
CA LEU A 252 8.02 12.60 -6.09
C LEU A 252 7.03 11.88 -7.02
N GLY A 253 5.74 11.90 -6.73
CA GLY A 253 4.74 11.12 -7.44
C GLY A 253 4.52 9.72 -6.83
N LEU A 254 4.88 9.52 -5.57
CA LEU A 254 4.60 8.29 -4.80
C LEU A 254 3.24 8.41 -4.13
N TYR A 255 2.47 7.33 -4.20
CA TYR A 255 1.13 7.24 -3.61
C TYR A 255 1.15 6.40 -2.35
N ASP A 256 0.16 6.64 -1.48
CA ASP A 256 -0.15 5.83 -0.30
C ASP A 256 1.04 5.65 0.68
N MET A 257 2.00 6.61 0.66
CA MET A 257 3.07 6.66 1.66
C MET A 257 2.56 7.13 3.03
N SER A 258 1.28 7.47 3.13
CA SER A 258 0.54 7.75 4.35
C SER A 258 -0.78 6.98 4.29
N GLY A 259 -1.00 6.03 5.21
CA GLY A 259 -2.22 5.24 5.31
C GLY A 259 -2.28 4.04 4.37
N ASN A 260 -3.48 3.58 4.06
CA ASN A 260 -3.85 2.41 3.28
C ASN A 260 -3.41 1.10 3.93
N VAL A 261 -2.24 0.55 3.61
CA VAL A 261 -1.64 -0.58 4.34
C VAL A 261 -0.28 -0.20 4.93
N SER A 262 0.00 -0.69 6.13
CA SER A 262 1.33 -0.51 6.74
C SER A 262 2.37 -1.33 5.99
N GLU A 263 3.52 -0.75 5.72
CA GLU A 263 4.54 -1.29 4.84
C GLU A 263 5.76 -1.81 5.61
N TRP A 264 6.13 -3.06 5.36
CA TRP A 264 7.34 -3.63 5.92
C TRP A 264 8.61 -2.98 5.36
N CYS A 265 9.55 -2.66 6.24
CA CYS A 265 10.91 -2.25 5.90
C CYS A 265 11.92 -3.38 6.18
N TYR A 266 13.13 -3.22 5.63
CA TYR A 266 14.21 -4.19 5.80
C TYR A 266 14.75 -4.21 7.24
N ASP A 267 14.81 -3.06 7.90
CA ASP A 267 15.53 -2.87 9.15
C ASP A 267 14.90 -3.57 10.34
N ASP A 268 15.74 -4.13 11.21
CA ASP A 268 15.33 -4.53 12.55
C ASP A 268 14.91 -3.31 13.38
N ASP A 269 14.22 -3.55 14.48
CA ASP A 269 13.83 -2.51 15.42
C ASP A 269 15.07 -1.88 16.08
N TRP A 270 15.44 -0.70 15.65
CA TRP A 270 16.47 0.11 16.23
C TRP A 270 15.97 1.51 16.53
N ILE A 271 16.62 2.22 17.44
CA ILE A 271 16.20 3.55 17.88
C ILE A 271 17.42 4.46 18.01
N VAL A 272 17.27 5.66 17.49
CA VAL A 272 18.16 6.79 17.80
C VAL A 272 17.51 7.59 18.91
N ASN A 273 18.08 7.51 20.11
CA ASN A 273 17.48 8.01 21.35
C ASN A 273 17.68 9.52 21.57
N ASN A 274 18.62 10.14 20.85
CA ASN A 274 18.89 11.57 20.94
C ASN A 274 19.50 12.09 19.63
N SER A 275 19.41 13.40 19.39
CA SER A 275 19.90 14.06 18.18
C SER A 275 21.43 14.21 18.08
N ASN A 276 22.18 13.82 19.13
CA ASN A 276 23.65 13.95 19.18
C ASN A 276 24.37 12.71 18.62
N VAL A 277 23.87 12.15 17.51
CA VAL A 277 24.54 11.06 16.80
C VAL A 277 25.31 11.59 15.60
N ALA A 278 26.38 10.89 15.22
CA ALA A 278 27.10 11.22 14.00
C ALA A 278 26.19 11.03 12.78
N PRO A 279 26.34 11.87 11.72
CA PRO A 279 25.65 11.67 10.46
C PRO A 279 25.83 10.25 9.93
N MET A 280 24.74 9.65 9.43
CA MET A 280 24.73 8.30 8.88
C MET A 280 24.69 8.34 7.35
N ILE A 281 25.33 7.36 6.72
CA ILE A 281 25.35 7.21 5.27
C ILE A 281 24.80 5.83 4.95
N ASP A 282 23.74 5.78 4.11
CA ASP A 282 23.04 4.56 3.70
C ASP A 282 22.80 3.58 4.87
N PRO A 283 22.19 4.05 5.98
CA PRO A 283 22.04 3.21 7.15
C PRO A 283 21.14 2.01 6.87
N VAL A 284 21.62 0.84 7.26
CA VAL A 284 20.87 -0.41 7.28
C VAL A 284 21.11 -1.05 8.63
N TYR A 285 20.06 -1.34 9.36
CA TYR A 285 20.20 -1.97 10.66
C TYR A 285 19.68 -3.41 10.65
N GLU A 286 20.62 -4.33 10.83
CA GLU A 286 20.30 -5.75 10.97
C GLU A 286 21.09 -6.33 12.15
N ARG A 287 20.39 -6.92 13.10
CA ARG A 287 21.01 -7.61 14.24
C ARG A 287 21.70 -8.88 13.76
N ALA A 288 22.99 -9.01 14.07
CA ALA A 288 23.78 -10.18 13.68
C ALA A 288 23.18 -11.52 14.18
N SER A 289 22.50 -11.50 15.33
CA SER A 289 21.74 -12.65 15.83
C SER A 289 20.67 -12.20 16.81
N VAL A 290 19.56 -12.91 16.84
CA VAL A 290 18.52 -12.85 17.86
C VAL A 290 18.38 -14.23 18.50
N PRO A 291 18.18 -14.33 19.83
CA PRO A 291 18.10 -15.63 20.51
C PRO A 291 16.96 -16.51 20.01
N ASN A 292 15.91 -15.90 19.51
CA ASN A 292 14.74 -16.56 18.92
C ASN A 292 14.21 -15.71 17.78
N GLU A 293 14.25 -16.22 16.55
CA GLU A 293 13.78 -15.51 15.35
C GLU A 293 12.31 -15.08 15.46
N ALA A 294 11.48 -15.87 16.14
CA ALA A 294 10.08 -15.51 16.37
C ALA A 294 9.88 -14.26 17.24
N LEU A 295 10.92 -13.79 17.91
CA LEU A 295 10.89 -12.53 18.69
C LEU A 295 11.56 -11.37 17.95
N ARG A 296 12.15 -11.61 16.76
CA ARG A 296 12.71 -10.55 15.92
C ARG A 296 11.60 -9.61 15.50
N ARG A 297 11.91 -8.32 15.55
CA ARG A 297 11.00 -7.28 15.09
C ARG A 297 11.64 -6.49 13.96
N ARG A 298 10.82 -6.15 12.99
CA ARG A 298 11.15 -5.30 11.85
C ARG A 298 10.33 -4.02 11.91
N ILE A 299 10.82 -3.00 11.24
CA ILE A 299 10.15 -1.71 11.14
C ILE A 299 8.98 -1.83 10.16
N MET A 300 7.88 -1.19 10.52
CA MET A 300 6.76 -0.88 9.64
C MET A 300 6.54 0.62 9.55
N ARG A 301 6.08 1.07 8.41
CA ARG A 301 5.88 2.47 8.08
C ARG A 301 4.51 2.73 7.45
N GLY A 302 4.14 4.02 7.39
CA GLY A 302 2.99 4.53 6.66
C GLY A 302 1.70 4.58 7.46
N GLY A 303 1.56 3.77 8.51
CA GLY A 303 0.27 3.56 9.16
C GLY A 303 -0.70 2.81 8.25
N SER A 304 -1.95 2.67 8.66
CA SER A 304 -2.93 1.98 7.86
C SER A 304 -4.33 2.56 8.05
N ARG A 305 -5.27 2.07 7.27
CA ARG A 305 -6.68 2.44 7.36
C ARG A 305 -7.36 1.99 8.67
N TYR A 306 -6.72 1.13 9.43
CA TYR A 306 -7.21 0.63 10.71
C TYR A 306 -6.08 0.57 11.72
N ASP A 307 -6.22 1.33 12.80
CA ASP A 307 -5.40 1.19 13.98
C ASP A 307 -6.30 0.95 15.19
N GLU A 308 -6.08 -0.15 15.92
CA GLU A 308 -6.89 -0.49 17.11
C GLU A 308 -6.59 0.44 18.30
N ASP A 309 -5.44 1.10 18.28
CA ASP A 309 -5.02 2.05 19.31
C ASP A 309 -5.37 3.48 18.89
N ALA A 310 -6.22 4.13 19.59
CA ALA A 310 -6.96 5.38 19.48
C ALA A 310 -6.30 6.65 18.84
N PHE A 311 -5.19 6.53 18.09
CA PHE A 311 -4.43 7.65 17.50
C PHE A 311 -4.03 7.40 16.04
N GLY A 312 -4.97 6.93 15.22
CA GLY A 312 -4.70 6.44 13.86
C GLY A 312 -3.92 7.38 12.93
N TRP A 313 -4.16 8.70 12.99
CA TRP A 313 -3.48 9.67 12.14
C TRP A 313 -1.98 9.82 12.45
N GLU A 314 -1.56 9.60 13.69
CA GLU A 314 -0.17 9.75 14.12
C GLU A 314 0.74 8.74 13.43
N PHE A 315 0.25 7.53 13.17
CA PHE A 315 1.00 6.50 12.46
C PHE A 315 1.16 6.79 10.97
N CYS A 316 0.28 7.62 10.38
CA CYS A 316 0.36 8.03 8.97
C CYS A 316 1.37 9.15 8.71
N THR A 317 2.03 9.70 9.74
CA THR A 317 3.06 10.73 9.55
C THR A 317 4.31 10.15 8.88
N VAL A 318 5.02 10.98 8.12
CA VAL A 318 6.22 10.56 7.38
C VAL A 318 7.35 10.04 8.29
N TYR A 319 7.36 10.39 9.55
CA TYR A 319 8.40 9.98 10.54
C TYR A 319 7.92 8.90 11.51
N SER A 320 6.64 8.57 11.55
CA SER A 320 6.13 7.53 12.42
C SER A 320 6.57 6.14 11.96
N ARG A 321 6.76 5.25 12.93
CA ARG A 321 7.21 3.87 12.69
C ARG A 321 6.69 2.95 13.78
N ASP A 322 6.37 1.73 13.40
CA ASP A 322 6.02 0.66 14.31
C ASP A 322 7.07 -0.46 14.27
N ARG A 323 7.02 -1.35 15.26
CA ARG A 323 7.99 -2.44 15.50
C ARG A 323 7.24 -3.75 15.68
N VAL A 324 7.13 -4.49 14.61
CA VAL A 324 6.28 -5.68 14.52
C VAL A 324 7.13 -6.95 14.40
N ARG A 325 6.69 -8.05 15.01
CA ARG A 325 7.37 -9.35 14.91
C ARG A 325 7.32 -9.87 13.49
N VAL A 326 8.41 -10.48 13.03
CA VAL A 326 8.58 -10.95 11.65
C VAL A 326 7.56 -11.99 11.16
N TYR A 327 6.88 -12.67 12.07
CA TYR A 327 5.83 -13.66 11.77
C TYR A 327 4.41 -13.13 11.99
N ASP A 328 4.27 -11.95 12.59
CA ASP A 328 2.94 -11.38 12.75
C ASP A 328 2.44 -10.94 11.36
N ASN A 329 1.17 -11.22 11.09
CA ASN A 329 0.46 -10.74 9.93
C ASN A 329 -0.85 -10.12 10.40
N HIS A 330 -1.14 -8.97 9.90
CA HIS A 330 -2.40 -8.28 10.13
C HIS A 330 -3.05 -7.99 8.79
N LYS A 331 -4.37 -7.92 8.79
CA LYS A 331 -5.17 -7.68 7.57
C LYS A 331 -4.86 -6.40 6.81
N LEU A 332 -4.04 -5.52 7.37
CA LEU A 332 -3.56 -4.29 6.71
C LEU A 332 -2.02 -4.15 6.75
N PHE A 333 -1.30 -5.27 6.85
CA PHE A 333 0.15 -5.32 6.66
C PHE A 333 0.46 -5.73 5.22
N GLY A 334 1.15 -4.86 4.51
CA GLY A 334 1.56 -5.01 3.12
C GLY A 334 3.04 -4.69 2.91
N LEU A 335 3.41 -4.38 1.69
CA LEU A 335 4.79 -4.00 1.37
C LEU A 335 4.86 -3.09 0.15
N ARG A 336 5.96 -2.35 0.07
CA ARG A 336 6.42 -1.63 -1.11
C ARG A 336 7.80 -2.14 -1.50
N LEU A 337 8.09 -2.21 -2.80
CA LEU A 337 9.39 -2.66 -3.30
C LEU A 337 10.42 -1.52 -3.31
N ALA A 338 11.69 -1.88 -3.16
CA ALA A 338 12.81 -1.01 -3.45
C ALA A 338 13.88 -1.76 -4.26
N ILE A 339 14.77 -1.01 -4.92
CA ILE A 339 16.05 -1.50 -5.47
C ILE A 339 17.12 -0.58 -4.89
N TRP A 340 18.05 -1.19 -4.17
CA TRP A 340 19.14 -0.46 -3.54
C TRP A 340 20.25 -0.12 -4.53
N PRO A 341 21.17 0.83 -4.19
CA PRO A 341 22.32 1.20 -5.00
C PRO A 341 23.22 0.02 -5.39
#